data_a0b9b999120bd743b697d288f4476aaa
#
_entry.id   a0b9b999120bd743b697d288f4476aaa
#
_cell.length_a   1.000
_cell.length_b   1.000
_cell.length_c   1.000
_cell.angle_alpha   90.00
_cell.angle_beta   90.00
_cell.angle_gamma   90.00
#
_symmetry.space_group_name_H-M   'P 1'
#
loop_
_entity.id
_entity.type
_entity.pdbx_description
1 polymer ?
#
loop_
_entity_poly.entity_id
_entity_poly.type
_entity_poly.pdbx_seq_one_letter_code
_entity_poly.pdbx_strand_id
1 'polypeptide(L)'
;MLKKLTKNRFFLNFFANLVFLSLWIVKNTSKWRGINEEVIEEELKNKKSVLVLIWHNQLMGSTFSWKFKPKLRPIATSHRDGQLSILVQKKFGLEPLLREKNKPSSLIKNISQASKNGDCIYITPDAPHGPRYEINTNIYKLALKYDMKIVILSFKTNKFFKLNNWDKLKIPLPFSKGIYLWGKEIID
;
A
#
# COMPACT_ATOMS: atom_id res chain seq x y z
N MET A 1 -8.60 -5.59 -26.57
CA MET A 1 -7.70 -4.55 -27.08
C MET A 1 -6.74 -4.04 -26.01
N LEU A 2 -7.20 -3.59 -24.85
CA LEU A 2 -6.37 -3.14 -23.72
C LEU A 2 -5.32 -4.17 -23.25
N LYS A 3 -5.62 -5.48 -23.25
CA LYS A 3 -4.68 -6.55 -22.88
C LYS A 3 -3.44 -6.67 -23.77
N LYS A 4 -3.52 -6.29 -25.06
CA LYS A 4 -2.37 -6.27 -26.00
C LYS A 4 -1.50 -5.01 -25.85
N LEU A 5 -2.12 -3.85 -25.61
CA LEU A 5 -1.43 -2.55 -25.49
C LEU A 5 -0.48 -2.50 -24.29
N THR A 6 -0.83 -3.11 -23.17
CA THR A 6 0.00 -3.09 -21.96
C THR A 6 1.08 -4.19 -21.93
N LYS A 7 1.22 -5.03 -22.96
CA LYS A 7 2.42 -5.86 -23.18
C LYS A 7 3.64 -5.00 -23.58
N ASN A 8 3.39 -3.84 -24.15
CA ASN A 8 4.46 -2.90 -24.50
C ASN A 8 4.81 -2.05 -23.28
N ARG A 9 6.08 -2.06 -22.89
CA ARG A 9 6.62 -1.31 -21.75
C ARG A 9 6.37 0.22 -21.86
N PHE A 10 6.32 0.73 -23.10
CA PHE A 10 5.99 2.12 -23.39
C PHE A 10 4.56 2.47 -22.92
N PHE A 11 3.57 1.68 -23.32
CA PHE A 11 2.17 1.89 -22.91
C PHE A 11 1.97 1.72 -21.40
N LEU A 12 2.66 0.76 -20.78
CA LEU A 12 2.59 0.58 -19.33
C LEU A 12 3.11 1.82 -18.59
N ASN A 13 4.24 2.38 -19.03
CA ASN A 13 4.78 3.61 -18.48
C ASN A 13 3.86 4.82 -18.74
N PHE A 14 3.26 4.91 -19.91
CA PHE A 14 2.31 5.96 -20.24
C PHE A 14 1.10 5.93 -19.30
N PHE A 15 0.48 4.76 -19.10
CA PHE A 15 -0.64 4.62 -18.16
C PHE A 15 -0.21 4.87 -16.71
N ALA A 16 0.98 4.44 -16.31
CA ALA A 16 1.52 4.74 -14.99
C ALA A 16 1.69 6.25 -14.76
N ASN A 17 2.11 6.99 -15.79
CA ASN A 17 2.19 8.45 -15.74
C ASN A 17 0.81 9.11 -15.59
N LEU A 18 -0.20 8.62 -16.32
CA LEU A 18 -1.57 9.14 -16.22
C LEU A 18 -2.15 8.90 -14.81
N VAL A 19 -2.00 7.69 -14.28
CA VAL A 19 -2.47 7.36 -12.92
C VAL A 19 -1.71 8.18 -11.88
N PHE A 20 -0.38 8.29 -12.00
CA PHE A 20 0.43 9.13 -11.13
C PHE A 20 -0.02 10.58 -11.16
N LEU A 21 -0.18 11.17 -12.35
CA LEU A 21 -0.60 12.56 -12.50
C LEU A 21 -1.99 12.80 -11.88
N SER A 22 -2.93 11.90 -12.11
CA SER A 22 -4.27 11.96 -11.52
C SER A 22 -4.20 11.96 -9.99
N LEU A 23 -3.46 11.03 -9.39
CA LEU A 23 -3.28 10.94 -7.94
C LEU A 23 -2.46 12.12 -7.38
N TRP A 24 -1.49 12.64 -8.15
CA TRP A 24 -0.72 13.82 -7.78
C TRP A 24 -1.61 15.07 -7.72
N ILE A 25 -2.50 15.26 -8.69
CA ILE A 25 -3.51 16.33 -8.67
C ILE A 25 -4.40 16.18 -7.43
N VAL A 26 -4.92 14.97 -7.18
CA VAL A 26 -5.73 14.69 -5.98
C VAL A 26 -4.97 15.03 -4.71
N LYS A 27 -3.71 14.59 -4.59
CA LYS A 27 -2.85 14.87 -3.43
C LYS A 27 -2.73 16.38 -3.17
N ASN A 28 -2.47 17.17 -4.22
CA ASN A 28 -2.13 18.59 -4.08
C ASN A 28 -3.35 19.54 -4.07
N THR A 29 -4.51 19.09 -4.54
CA THR A 29 -5.75 19.90 -4.56
C THR A 29 -6.69 19.58 -3.41
N SER A 30 -6.42 18.54 -2.64
CA SER A 30 -7.28 18.06 -1.55
C SER A 30 -6.65 18.34 -0.18
N LYS A 31 -7.50 18.37 0.85
CA LYS A 31 -7.06 18.54 2.24
C LYS A 31 -7.00 17.20 2.93
N TRP A 32 -5.83 16.83 3.43
CA TRP A 32 -5.57 15.56 4.10
C TRP A 32 -5.21 15.80 5.56
N ARG A 33 -5.77 14.98 6.46
CA ARG A 33 -5.48 15.03 7.89
C ARG A 33 -5.13 13.64 8.40
N GLY A 34 -4.03 13.52 9.13
CA GLY A 34 -3.71 12.34 9.94
C GLY A 34 -4.46 12.39 11.27
N ILE A 35 -4.92 11.25 11.71
CA ILE A 35 -5.55 11.04 13.02
C ILE A 35 -4.83 9.90 13.70
N ASN A 36 -4.49 10.05 14.97
CA ASN A 36 -3.73 9.11 15.81
C ASN A 36 -2.37 8.77 15.20
N GLU A 37 -1.69 9.74 14.61
CA GLU A 37 -0.36 9.54 14.00
C GLU A 37 0.69 9.15 15.04
N GLU A 38 0.48 9.50 16.29
CA GLU A 38 1.30 9.08 17.43
C GLU A 38 1.43 7.55 17.54
N VAL A 39 0.42 6.79 17.10
CA VAL A 39 0.44 5.32 17.10
C VAL A 39 1.59 4.78 16.25
N ILE A 40 1.75 5.30 15.03
CA ILE A 40 2.85 4.87 14.15
C ILE A 40 4.17 5.51 14.56
N GLU A 41 4.17 6.77 14.99
CA GLU A 41 5.37 7.48 15.40
C GLU A 41 6.05 6.83 16.61
N GLU A 42 5.26 6.35 17.58
CA GLU A 42 5.76 5.65 18.76
C GLU A 42 6.47 4.34 18.37
N GLU A 43 5.88 3.54 17.47
CA GLU A 43 6.51 2.31 16.99
C GLU A 43 7.80 2.60 16.20
N LEU A 44 7.83 3.67 15.41
CA LEU A 44 9.03 4.05 14.64
C LEU A 44 10.17 4.61 15.51
N LYS A 45 9.88 5.24 16.63
CA LYS A 45 10.91 5.72 17.59
C LYS A 45 11.76 4.57 18.13
N ASN A 46 11.17 3.41 18.30
CA ASN A 46 11.84 2.21 18.79
C ASN A 46 12.72 1.54 17.74
N LYS A 47 12.87 2.14 16.54
CA LYS A 47 13.62 1.61 15.39
C LYS A 47 13.22 0.20 14.96
N LYS A 48 12.02 -0.24 15.32
CA LYS A 48 11.47 -1.51 14.88
C LYS A 48 10.79 -1.34 13.53
N SER A 49 10.93 -2.36 12.69
CA SER A 49 10.15 -2.45 11.46
C SER A 49 8.67 -2.60 11.80
N VAL A 50 7.82 -1.93 11.05
CA VAL A 50 6.36 -1.96 11.26
C VAL A 50 5.68 -2.60 10.06
N LEU A 51 4.71 -3.47 10.33
CA LEU A 51 3.83 -4.04 9.34
C LEU A 51 2.55 -3.19 9.27
N VAL A 52 2.44 -2.39 8.22
CA VAL A 52 1.29 -1.52 7.99
C VAL A 52 0.23 -2.26 7.18
N LEU A 53 -0.95 -2.43 7.75
CA LEU A 53 -2.09 -3.06 7.08
C LEU A 53 -3.06 -2.00 6.57
N ILE A 54 -3.53 -2.18 5.34
CA ILE A 54 -4.62 -1.39 4.75
C ILE A 54 -5.49 -2.26 3.85
N TRP A 55 -6.77 -1.99 3.82
CA TRP A 55 -7.68 -2.68 2.92
C TRP A 55 -7.40 -2.36 1.46
N HIS A 56 -7.48 -3.38 0.60
CA HIS A 56 -7.16 -3.25 -0.83
C HIS A 56 -7.97 -2.14 -1.51
N ASN A 57 -9.22 -1.96 -1.12
CA ASN A 57 -10.08 -0.91 -1.69
C ASN A 57 -9.67 0.53 -1.32
N GLN A 58 -8.70 0.72 -0.44
CA GLN A 58 -8.22 2.03 0.01
C GLN A 58 -6.83 2.39 -0.54
N LEU A 59 -6.22 1.50 -1.32
CA LEU A 59 -4.84 1.63 -1.81
C LEU A 59 -4.56 2.95 -2.53
N MET A 60 -5.49 3.42 -3.37
CA MET A 60 -5.23 4.60 -4.20
C MET A 60 -4.99 5.86 -3.37
N GLY A 61 -5.78 6.08 -2.33
CA GLY A 61 -5.62 7.25 -1.47
C GLY A 61 -4.45 7.15 -0.50
N SER A 62 -4.09 5.94 -0.12
CA SER A 62 -3.00 5.72 0.83
C SER A 62 -1.60 5.78 0.21
N THR A 63 -1.49 5.73 -1.11
CA THR A 63 -0.20 5.76 -1.83
C THR A 63 0.65 6.99 -1.48
N PHE A 64 0.04 8.10 -1.12
CA PHE A 64 0.72 9.35 -0.74
C PHE A 64 0.56 9.73 0.74
N SER A 65 0.13 8.78 1.60
CA SER A 65 -0.03 9.02 3.04
C SER A 65 1.28 8.97 3.83
N TRP A 66 2.30 8.31 3.28
CA TRP A 66 3.55 8.08 3.98
C TRP A 66 4.43 9.32 4.00
N LYS A 67 4.72 9.83 5.19
CA LYS A 67 5.56 11.01 5.43
C LYS A 67 6.70 10.74 6.41
N PHE A 68 6.82 9.52 6.90
CA PHE A 68 7.79 9.12 7.92
C PHE A 68 9.15 8.76 7.29
N LYS A 69 10.23 8.89 8.08
CA LYS A 69 11.62 8.64 7.61
C LYS A 69 11.90 7.22 7.14
N PRO A 70 11.48 6.15 7.84
CA PRO A 70 11.70 4.79 7.34
C PRO A 70 11.02 4.60 5.99
N LYS A 71 11.68 3.82 5.09
CA LYS A 71 11.09 3.51 3.79
C LYS A 71 9.84 2.66 3.96
N LEU A 72 8.81 3.00 3.19
CA LEU A 72 7.63 2.14 3.10
C LEU A 72 7.75 1.24 1.89
N ARG A 73 7.64 -0.08 2.12
CA ARG A 73 7.79 -1.12 1.11
C ARG A 73 6.48 -1.87 0.88
N PRO A 74 5.65 -1.42 -0.06
CA PRO A 74 4.46 -2.14 -0.45
C PRO A 74 4.81 -3.50 -1.04
N ILE A 75 4.01 -4.53 -0.74
CA ILE A 75 4.11 -5.81 -1.45
C ILE A 75 3.27 -5.74 -2.72
N ALA A 76 3.92 -5.97 -3.86
CA ALA A 76 3.25 -5.97 -5.16
C ALA A 76 3.55 -7.25 -5.93
N THR A 77 2.59 -7.68 -6.76
CA THR A 77 2.74 -8.89 -7.57
C THR A 77 3.45 -8.60 -8.89
N SER A 78 4.10 -9.63 -9.45
CA SER A 78 4.72 -9.55 -10.79
C SER A 78 3.71 -9.55 -11.94
N HIS A 79 2.42 -9.78 -11.64
CA HIS A 79 1.37 -9.67 -12.64
C HIS A 79 1.24 -8.23 -13.16
N ARG A 80 0.61 -8.08 -14.30
CA ARG A 80 0.53 -6.82 -15.04
C ARG A 80 -0.05 -5.65 -14.23
N ASP A 81 -1.14 -5.87 -13.49
CA ASP A 81 -1.74 -4.83 -12.66
C ASP A 81 -0.81 -4.45 -11.49
N GLY A 82 -0.08 -5.44 -10.97
CA GLY A 82 0.99 -5.21 -10.00
C GLY A 82 2.15 -4.40 -10.58
N GLN A 83 2.54 -4.64 -11.84
CA GLN A 83 3.58 -3.85 -12.52
C GLN A 83 3.17 -2.38 -12.67
N LEU A 84 1.91 -2.11 -13.03
CA LEU A 84 1.38 -0.73 -13.08
C LEU A 84 1.44 -0.08 -11.70
N SER A 85 0.98 -0.80 -10.66
CA SER A 85 1.02 -0.34 -9.28
C SER A 85 2.45 -0.03 -8.82
N ILE A 86 3.42 -0.89 -9.12
CA ILE A 86 4.85 -0.67 -8.81
C ILE A 86 5.36 0.64 -9.43
N LEU A 87 5.05 0.89 -10.69
CA LEU A 87 5.49 2.11 -11.37
C LEU A 87 4.91 3.36 -10.74
N VAL A 88 3.62 3.34 -10.39
CA VAL A 88 2.95 4.46 -9.71
C VAL A 88 3.53 4.68 -8.31
N GLN A 89 3.68 3.62 -7.52
CA GLN A 89 4.23 3.68 -6.17
C GLN A 89 5.65 4.26 -6.14
N LYS A 90 6.51 3.82 -7.07
CA LYS A 90 7.87 4.37 -7.20
C LYS A 90 7.88 5.88 -7.47
N LYS A 91 6.93 6.39 -8.26
CA LYS A 91 6.80 7.82 -8.52
C LYS A 91 6.37 8.63 -7.29
N PHE A 92 5.71 7.99 -6.32
CA PHE A 92 5.41 8.56 -5.01
C PHE A 92 6.52 8.34 -3.97
N GLY A 93 7.69 7.80 -4.38
CA GLY A 93 8.83 7.58 -3.50
C GLY A 93 8.76 6.30 -2.68
N LEU A 94 7.81 5.40 -2.96
CA LEU A 94 7.74 4.10 -2.31
C LEU A 94 8.69 3.10 -3.00
N GLU A 95 9.16 2.10 -2.25
CA GLU A 95 10.04 1.06 -2.77
C GLU A 95 9.40 -0.35 -2.68
N PRO A 96 8.54 -0.73 -3.65
CA PRO A 96 7.80 -1.99 -3.58
C PRO A 96 8.69 -3.23 -3.53
N LEU A 97 8.29 -4.21 -2.72
CA LEU A 97 8.82 -5.57 -2.72
C LEU A 97 8.04 -6.42 -3.71
N LEU A 98 8.76 -7.06 -4.63
CA LEU A 98 8.14 -7.87 -5.66
C LEU A 98 7.82 -9.29 -5.16
N ARG A 99 6.56 -9.69 -5.28
CA ARG A 99 6.10 -11.07 -5.12
C ARG A 99 6.10 -11.78 -6.46
N GLU A 100 7.14 -12.55 -6.73
CA GLU A 100 7.23 -13.39 -7.93
C GLU A 100 6.45 -14.69 -7.74
N LYS A 101 5.66 -15.08 -8.74
CA LYS A 101 4.85 -16.32 -8.68
C LYS A 101 5.72 -17.56 -8.51
N ASN A 102 6.86 -17.61 -9.20
CA ASN A 102 7.72 -18.78 -9.26
C ASN A 102 8.86 -18.78 -8.23
N LYS A 103 8.97 -17.72 -7.40
CA LYS A 103 10.01 -17.56 -6.38
C LYS A 103 9.46 -16.98 -5.08
N PRO A 104 8.58 -17.69 -4.37
CA PRO A 104 8.00 -17.18 -3.12
C PRO A 104 9.06 -16.92 -2.03
N SER A 105 10.16 -17.67 -2.03
CA SER A 105 11.29 -17.46 -1.12
C SER A 105 12.00 -16.12 -1.30
N SER A 106 11.99 -15.55 -2.50
CA SER A 106 12.59 -14.23 -2.76
C SER A 106 11.87 -13.12 -1.99
N LEU A 107 10.54 -13.15 -1.93
CA LEU A 107 9.76 -12.19 -1.15
C LEU A 107 10.10 -12.29 0.35
N ILE A 108 10.17 -13.49 0.89
CA ILE A 108 10.50 -13.73 2.31
C ILE A 108 11.89 -13.18 2.64
N LYS A 109 12.88 -13.42 1.77
CA LYS A 109 14.23 -12.86 1.91
C LYS A 109 14.20 -11.32 1.89
N ASN A 110 13.46 -10.73 0.95
CA ASN A 110 13.34 -9.27 0.83
C ASN A 110 12.64 -8.64 2.03
N ILE A 111 11.59 -9.28 2.57
CA ILE A 111 10.93 -8.85 3.81
C ILE A 111 11.91 -8.91 4.99
N SER A 112 12.64 -10.01 5.13
CA SER A 112 13.66 -10.16 6.18
C SER A 112 14.70 -9.06 6.11
N GLN A 113 15.20 -8.75 4.91
CA GLN A 113 16.19 -7.70 4.73
C GLN A 113 15.61 -6.30 5.04
N ALA A 114 14.38 -6.02 4.58
CA ALA A 114 13.69 -4.77 4.85
C ALA A 114 13.46 -4.57 6.36
N SER A 115 13.01 -5.61 7.05
CA SER A 115 12.83 -5.58 8.51
C SER A 115 14.14 -5.28 9.25
N LYS A 116 15.25 -5.95 8.89
CA LYS A 116 16.57 -5.70 9.49
C LYS A 116 17.07 -4.27 9.26
N ASN A 117 16.69 -3.66 8.15
CA ASN A 117 17.02 -2.27 7.83
C ASN A 117 16.13 -1.25 8.57
N GLY A 118 15.10 -1.69 9.31
CA GLY A 118 14.12 -0.83 9.92
C GLY A 118 13.10 -0.23 8.94
N ASP A 119 13.02 -0.77 7.71
CA ASP A 119 12.01 -0.37 6.73
C ASP A 119 10.63 -0.91 7.15
N CYS A 120 9.56 -0.19 6.80
CA CYS A 120 8.19 -0.62 7.06
C CYS A 120 7.64 -1.41 5.88
N ILE A 121 6.91 -2.47 6.17
CA ILE A 121 6.25 -3.29 5.15
C ILE A 121 4.78 -2.88 5.05
N TYR A 122 4.26 -2.77 3.83
CA TYR A 122 2.88 -2.38 3.57
C TYR A 122 2.14 -3.52 2.87
N ILE A 123 1.09 -4.01 3.50
CA ILE A 123 0.32 -5.18 3.05
C ILE A 123 -1.16 -4.86 2.99
N THR A 124 -1.83 -5.44 1.97
CA THR A 124 -3.29 -5.52 1.88
C THR A 124 -3.72 -6.92 2.34
N PRO A 125 -4.32 -7.05 3.55
CA PRO A 125 -4.59 -8.35 4.14
C PRO A 125 -5.66 -9.17 3.39
N ASP A 126 -6.55 -8.51 2.67
CA ASP A 126 -7.64 -9.08 1.89
C ASP A 126 -7.29 -9.32 0.41
N ALA A 127 -6.06 -9.06 -0.02
CA ALA A 127 -5.63 -9.26 -1.40
C ALA A 127 -4.87 -10.57 -1.61
N PRO A 128 -4.86 -11.10 -2.85
CA PRO A 128 -5.41 -10.50 -4.09
C PRO A 128 -6.84 -10.95 -4.44
N HIS A 129 -7.45 -11.87 -3.69
CA HIS A 129 -8.69 -12.53 -4.09
C HIS A 129 -9.85 -12.33 -3.13
N GLY A 130 -9.62 -11.60 -2.02
CA GLY A 130 -10.62 -11.47 -0.96
C GLY A 130 -10.79 -12.74 -0.11
N PRO A 131 -11.82 -12.84 0.68
CA PRO A 131 -12.93 -11.89 0.83
C PRO A 131 -12.52 -10.51 1.36
N ARG A 132 -13.28 -9.49 0.95
CA ARG A 132 -13.02 -8.10 1.36
C ARG A 132 -13.18 -7.93 2.87
N TYR A 133 -12.22 -7.25 3.49
CA TYR A 133 -12.18 -6.98 4.93
C TYR A 133 -11.95 -8.22 5.81
N GLU A 134 -11.30 -9.22 5.25
CA GLU A 134 -10.82 -10.36 6.03
C GLU A 134 -9.30 -10.37 6.09
N ILE A 135 -8.76 -10.65 7.28
CA ILE A 135 -7.32 -10.74 7.50
C ILE A 135 -6.87 -12.18 7.40
N ASN A 136 -5.91 -12.44 6.52
CA ASN A 136 -5.27 -13.74 6.46
C ASN A 136 -4.34 -13.94 7.66
N THR A 137 -4.56 -15.01 8.44
CA THR A 137 -3.76 -15.32 9.65
C THR A 137 -2.26 -15.44 9.41
N ASN A 138 -1.81 -15.70 8.19
CA ASN A 138 -0.39 -15.72 7.85
C ASN A 138 0.31 -14.35 8.05
N ILE A 139 -0.45 -13.28 8.11
CA ILE A 139 0.06 -11.93 8.38
C ILE A 139 0.59 -11.83 9.80
N TYR A 140 -0.12 -12.41 10.78
CA TYR A 140 0.32 -12.48 12.17
C TYR A 140 1.60 -13.31 12.31
N LYS A 141 1.66 -14.47 11.63
CA LYS A 141 2.85 -15.31 11.59
C LYS A 141 4.05 -14.56 10.99
N LEU A 142 3.81 -13.73 9.98
CA LEU A 142 4.84 -12.88 9.37
C LEU A 142 5.35 -11.83 10.36
N ALA A 143 4.44 -11.12 11.03
CA ALA A 143 4.77 -10.11 12.02
C ALA A 143 5.58 -10.70 13.19
N LEU A 144 5.14 -11.81 13.75
CA LEU A 144 5.84 -12.53 14.82
C LEU A 144 7.24 -12.99 14.37
N LYS A 145 7.35 -13.58 13.19
CA LYS A 145 8.63 -14.11 12.67
C LYS A 145 9.71 -13.06 12.56
N TYR A 146 9.34 -11.81 12.26
CA TYR A 146 10.29 -10.70 12.02
C TYR A 146 10.24 -9.61 13.09
N ASP A 147 9.63 -9.90 14.24
CA ASP A 147 9.45 -8.95 15.37
C ASP A 147 8.91 -7.58 14.89
N MET A 148 7.91 -7.61 13.99
CA MET A 148 7.25 -6.41 13.48
C MET A 148 5.98 -6.13 14.29
N LYS A 149 5.77 -4.87 14.67
CA LYS A 149 4.49 -4.42 15.20
C LYS A 149 3.50 -4.21 14.06
N ILE A 150 2.25 -4.58 14.29
CA ILE A 150 1.16 -4.37 13.34
C ILE A 150 0.52 -3.00 13.63
N VAL A 151 0.39 -2.19 12.59
CA VAL A 151 -0.32 -0.92 12.63
C VAL A 151 -1.32 -0.89 11.48
N ILE A 152 -2.56 -0.52 11.78
CA ILE A 152 -3.63 -0.43 10.79
C ILE A 152 -3.70 1.00 10.27
N LEU A 153 -3.72 1.15 8.95
CA LEU A 153 -3.99 2.40 8.26
C LEU A 153 -5.36 2.33 7.58
N SER A 154 -6.25 3.24 7.92
CA SER A 154 -7.50 3.42 7.21
C SER A 154 -7.52 4.74 6.47
N PHE A 155 -8.04 4.74 5.25
CA PHE A 155 -8.20 5.91 4.40
C PHE A 155 -9.69 6.19 4.14
N LYS A 156 -10.12 7.43 4.35
CA LYS A 156 -11.47 7.87 4.03
C LYS A 156 -11.43 9.25 3.37
N THR A 157 -12.28 9.46 2.38
CA THR A 157 -12.45 10.75 1.71
C THR A 157 -13.92 10.99 1.40
N ASN A 158 -14.32 12.26 1.34
CA ASN A 158 -15.70 12.64 1.06
C ASN A 158 -16.07 12.57 -0.42
N LYS A 159 -15.08 12.58 -1.34
CA LYS A 159 -15.30 12.45 -2.79
C LYS A 159 -14.44 11.33 -3.35
N PHE A 160 -15.07 10.35 -3.94
CA PHE A 160 -14.39 9.24 -4.60
C PHE A 160 -15.27 8.62 -5.67
N PHE A 161 -14.62 8.01 -6.65
CA PHE A 161 -15.24 7.09 -7.58
C PHE A 161 -15.01 5.64 -7.09
N LYS A 162 -16.06 4.83 -7.09
CA LYS A 162 -15.99 3.44 -6.65
C LYS A 162 -16.08 2.51 -7.86
N LEU A 163 -15.07 1.66 -8.06
CA LEU A 163 -15.09 0.66 -9.12
C LEU A 163 -16.06 -0.48 -8.77
N ASN A 164 -16.64 -1.07 -9.79
CA ASN A 164 -17.49 -2.26 -9.62
C ASN A 164 -16.68 -3.55 -9.82
N ASN A 165 -15.66 -3.73 -8.99
CA ASN A 165 -14.82 -4.92 -8.91
C ASN A 165 -15.01 -5.61 -7.54
N TRP A 166 -14.31 -6.73 -7.31
CA TRP A 166 -14.45 -7.54 -6.10
C TRP A 166 -14.21 -6.76 -4.80
N ASP A 167 -13.21 -5.87 -4.78
CA ASP A 167 -12.80 -5.09 -3.61
C ASP A 167 -13.54 -3.75 -3.49
N LYS A 168 -14.28 -3.31 -4.53
CA LYS A 168 -14.92 -1.99 -4.59
C LYS A 168 -13.91 -0.86 -4.41
N LEU A 169 -12.81 -0.92 -5.16
CA LEU A 169 -11.70 0.05 -5.11
C LEU A 169 -12.21 1.48 -5.17
N LYS A 170 -11.74 2.30 -4.23
CA LYS A 170 -12.08 3.72 -4.12
C LYS A 170 -10.97 4.57 -4.73
N ILE A 171 -11.30 5.33 -5.77
CA ILE A 171 -10.39 6.28 -6.40
C ILE A 171 -10.76 7.67 -5.89
N PRO A 172 -9.89 8.32 -5.09
CA PRO A 172 -10.19 9.66 -4.58
C PRO A 172 -10.23 10.68 -5.72
N LEU A 173 -11.07 11.69 -5.58
CA LEU A 173 -11.24 12.77 -6.56
C LEU A 173 -10.55 14.05 -6.10
N PRO A 174 -10.19 14.96 -7.02
CA PRO A 174 -9.64 16.27 -6.68
C PRO A 174 -10.57 17.11 -5.79
N PHE A 175 -9.99 18.06 -5.08
CA PHE A 175 -10.71 18.98 -4.18
C PHE A 175 -11.51 18.25 -3.09
N SER A 176 -10.97 17.15 -2.61
CA SER A 176 -11.54 16.33 -1.53
C SER A 176 -11.09 16.82 -0.15
N LYS A 177 -11.82 16.34 0.86
CA LYS A 177 -11.36 16.31 2.26
C LYS A 177 -11.23 14.85 2.67
N GLY A 178 -10.07 14.46 3.15
CA GLY A 178 -9.80 13.08 3.54
C GLY A 178 -8.99 12.97 4.82
N ILE A 179 -9.05 11.77 5.40
CA ILE A 179 -8.34 11.42 6.61
C ILE A 179 -7.56 10.14 6.44
N TYR A 180 -6.44 10.06 7.13
CA TYR A 180 -5.66 8.85 7.41
C TYR A 180 -5.78 8.55 8.89
N LEU A 181 -6.42 7.45 9.24
CA LEU A 181 -6.59 7.01 10.62
C LEU A 181 -5.61 5.88 10.90
N TRP A 182 -4.76 6.07 11.89
CA TRP A 182 -3.80 5.08 12.37
C TRP A 182 -4.35 4.39 13.61
N GLY A 183 -4.21 3.07 13.68
CA GLY A 183 -4.67 2.26 14.81
C GLY A 183 -3.70 1.13 15.11
N LYS A 184 -3.63 0.71 16.38
CA LYS A 184 -2.98 -0.54 16.78
C LYS A 184 -3.96 -1.68 16.57
N GLU A 185 -3.47 -2.83 16.13
CA GLU A 185 -4.25 -4.06 16.18
C GLU A 185 -4.17 -4.63 17.60
N ILE A 186 -5.32 -4.93 18.15
CA ILE A 186 -5.39 -5.68 19.42
C ILE A 186 -5.31 -7.16 19.02
N ILE A 187 -4.20 -7.79 19.37
CA ILE A 187 -4.03 -9.25 19.30
C ILE A 187 -4.35 -9.74 20.70
N ASP A 188 -5.57 -10.23 20.88
CA ASP A 188 -5.98 -10.95 22.08
C ASP A 188 -5.43 -12.38 22.07
#